data_2c9a973f04e523c3a148d069f3da10ad
#
_entry.id   2c9a973f04e523c3a148d069f3da10ad
#
_cell.length_a   1.000
_cell.length_b   1.000
_cell.length_c   1.000
_cell.angle_alpha   90.00
_cell.angle_beta   90.00
_cell.angle_gamma   90.00
#
_symmetry.space_group_name_H-M   'P 1'
#
loop_
_entity.id
_entity.type
_entity.pdbx_description
1 polymer ?
#
loop_
_entity_poly.entity_id
_entity_poly.type
_entity_poly.pdbx_seq_one_letter_code
_entity_poly.pdbx_strand_id
1 'polypeptide(L)'
;MGGSIMAPRNHKDWLKQPKMDYISSECYNNYEIFQEEQKEIFSKVWIPMCHISEMRNKGDYRTTKIADKRVIAINIDGENVQAYYNTNDIDYRSPAGTITYDGWATTEEPLHCEVKHGGMVWVTLDPNPTMSVEQWTAGAFDCIESAIDTYEMEVFHYHKAVINTNYKLWHDTNSEFYHDFMHYFNRVSGFNDEYFARKNIPFDNGHVNVSSFTVNYEEYEGFDDRGELSFPNLPPNQWYMVDLFPGFNFNLRGSAYRSDAVTPLGPNKVLIEFRGYGLKKDTPEERQTRIKHHNSIWGPV
;
A
#
# COMPACT_ATOMS: atom_id res chain seq x y z
N MET A 1 28.32 -39.82 -14.54
CA MET A 1 28.52 -38.78 -13.53
C MET A 1 27.17 -38.48 -12.95
N GLY A 2 26.84 -39.02 -11.77
CA GLY A 2 25.57 -38.87 -11.11
C GLY A 2 25.52 -37.51 -10.45
N GLY A 3 24.71 -36.58 -10.97
CA GLY A 3 24.39 -35.37 -10.27
C GLY A 3 23.61 -35.71 -9.00
N SER A 4 24.18 -35.41 -7.85
CA SER A 4 23.49 -35.47 -6.58
C SER A 4 22.33 -34.46 -6.64
N ILE A 5 21.12 -34.99 -6.73
CA ILE A 5 19.91 -34.18 -6.47
C ILE A 5 20.01 -33.84 -4.97
N MET A 6 20.42 -32.61 -4.66
CA MET A 6 20.31 -32.12 -3.28
C MET A 6 18.85 -32.26 -2.85
N ALA A 7 18.62 -32.98 -1.75
CA ALA A 7 17.31 -32.96 -1.10
C ALA A 7 16.89 -31.52 -0.83
N PRO A 8 15.60 -31.16 -0.99
CA PRO A 8 15.13 -29.84 -0.70
C PRO A 8 15.52 -29.48 0.75
N ARG A 9 16.33 -28.44 0.91
CA ARG A 9 16.69 -27.94 2.23
C ARG A 9 15.40 -27.42 2.89
N ASN A 10 15.16 -27.83 4.12
CA ASN A 10 14.07 -27.26 4.90
C ASN A 10 14.33 -25.75 5.01
N HIS A 11 13.44 -24.90 4.50
CA HIS A 11 13.58 -23.44 4.50
C HIS A 11 13.86 -22.88 5.91
N LYS A 12 13.45 -23.58 6.97
CA LYS A 12 13.75 -23.21 8.37
C LYS A 12 15.23 -23.37 8.75
N ASP A 13 16.01 -24.10 7.98
CA ASP A 13 17.42 -24.34 8.32
C ASP A 13 18.33 -23.16 7.96
N TRP A 14 18.00 -22.38 6.93
CA TRP A 14 18.80 -21.18 6.60
C TRP A 14 18.42 -19.93 7.42
N LEU A 15 17.25 -19.91 8.06
CA LEU A 15 16.92 -18.90 9.08
C LEU A 15 17.81 -19.02 10.32
N LYS A 16 18.48 -20.15 10.53
CA LYS A 16 19.39 -20.43 11.64
C LYS A 16 20.83 -20.06 11.32
N GLN A 17 21.17 -19.64 10.12
CA GLN A 17 22.53 -19.30 9.73
C GLN A 17 22.93 -17.94 10.32
N PRO A 18 24.06 -17.84 11.04
CA PRO A 18 24.45 -16.63 11.76
C PRO A 18 24.93 -15.48 10.88
N LYS A 19 25.18 -15.71 9.59
CA LYS A 19 25.50 -14.72 8.57
C LYS A 19 24.94 -15.17 7.24
N MET A 20 24.10 -14.34 6.62
CA MET A 20 23.66 -14.57 5.26
C MET A 20 24.28 -13.52 4.37
N ASP A 21 25.16 -13.95 3.49
CA ASP A 21 25.72 -13.10 2.42
C ASP A 21 24.80 -13.08 1.20
N TYR A 22 23.71 -13.84 1.22
CA TYR A 22 22.72 -13.94 0.15
C TYR A 22 21.37 -14.38 0.69
N ILE A 23 20.31 -14.03 -0.02
CA ILE A 23 18.94 -14.53 0.21
C ILE A 23 18.68 -15.66 -0.79
N SER A 24 18.22 -16.82 -0.30
CA SER A 24 17.85 -17.93 -1.18
C SER A 24 16.69 -17.55 -2.09
N SER A 25 16.78 -17.89 -3.37
CA SER A 25 15.67 -17.71 -4.32
C SER A 25 14.40 -18.48 -3.93
N GLU A 26 14.49 -19.48 -3.08
CA GLU A 26 13.34 -20.19 -2.53
C GLU A 26 12.39 -19.29 -1.76
N CYS A 27 12.92 -18.20 -1.14
CA CYS A 27 12.08 -17.18 -0.49
C CYS A 27 11.04 -16.58 -1.44
N TYR A 28 11.35 -16.53 -2.72
CA TYR A 28 10.52 -15.83 -3.72
C TYR A 28 9.68 -16.79 -4.58
N ASN A 29 9.99 -18.08 -4.63
CA ASN A 29 9.34 -18.99 -5.56
C ASN A 29 8.81 -20.31 -4.95
N ASN A 30 9.13 -20.58 -3.69
CA ASN A 30 8.69 -21.80 -3.03
C ASN A 30 7.24 -21.67 -2.56
N TYR A 31 6.39 -22.64 -2.96
CA TYR A 31 4.97 -22.62 -2.63
C TYR A 31 4.67 -22.90 -1.15
N GLU A 32 5.46 -23.72 -0.49
CA GLU A 32 5.29 -24.01 0.94
C GLU A 32 5.59 -22.80 1.80
N ILE A 33 6.67 -22.05 1.45
CA ILE A 33 6.98 -20.76 2.08
C ILE A 33 5.83 -19.78 1.89
N PHE A 34 5.32 -19.68 0.67
CA PHE A 34 4.16 -18.81 0.37
C PHE A 34 2.95 -19.17 1.24
N GLN A 35 2.63 -20.46 1.40
CA GLN A 35 1.51 -20.87 2.24
C GLN A 35 1.74 -20.56 3.72
N GLU A 36 2.97 -20.72 4.20
CA GLU A 36 3.33 -20.36 5.56
C GLU A 36 3.23 -18.83 5.79
N GLU A 37 3.65 -18.02 4.84
CA GLU A 37 3.48 -16.55 4.88
C GLU A 37 2.00 -16.12 4.93
N GLN A 38 1.15 -16.75 4.12
CA GLN A 38 -0.30 -16.48 4.17
C GLN A 38 -0.86 -16.76 5.56
N LYS A 39 -0.43 -17.84 6.18
CA LYS A 39 -0.92 -18.29 7.49
C LYS A 39 -0.29 -17.53 8.65
N GLU A 40 1.01 -17.27 8.62
CA GLU A 40 1.75 -16.74 9.78
C GLU A 40 1.99 -15.23 9.71
N ILE A 41 1.79 -14.61 8.54
CA ILE A 41 1.94 -13.17 8.35
C ILE A 41 0.60 -12.55 7.95
N PHE A 42 0.16 -12.77 6.71
CA PHE A 42 -0.99 -12.05 6.16
C PHE A 42 -2.30 -12.24 6.94
N SER A 43 -2.48 -13.38 7.62
CA SER A 43 -3.66 -13.61 8.45
C SER A 43 -3.58 -12.99 9.84
N LYS A 44 -2.43 -12.46 10.26
CA LYS A 44 -2.21 -11.98 11.63
C LYS A 44 -1.91 -10.49 11.75
N VAL A 45 -1.54 -9.85 10.65
CA VAL A 45 -1.18 -8.44 10.65
C VAL A 45 -2.34 -7.56 10.20
N TRP A 46 -2.23 -6.26 10.44
CA TRP A 46 -3.17 -5.28 9.90
C TRP A 46 -2.87 -5.02 8.43
N ILE A 47 -3.89 -5.15 7.59
CA ILE A 47 -3.82 -4.96 6.15
C ILE A 47 -4.70 -3.77 5.76
N PRO A 48 -4.18 -2.72 5.13
CA PRO A 48 -4.97 -1.62 4.60
C PRO A 48 -5.73 -2.08 3.35
N MET A 49 -7.03 -2.04 3.42
CA MET A 49 -7.93 -2.63 2.44
C MET A 49 -8.43 -1.63 1.40
N CYS A 50 -8.84 -0.45 1.86
CA CYS A 50 -9.40 0.61 1.02
C CYS A 50 -9.34 1.95 1.76
N HIS A 51 -9.88 3.00 1.15
CA HIS A 51 -10.01 4.31 1.78
C HIS A 51 -11.49 4.62 2.04
N ILE A 52 -11.78 5.29 3.17
CA ILE A 52 -13.16 5.63 3.57
C ILE A 52 -13.92 6.43 2.49
N SER A 53 -13.22 7.28 1.72
CA SER A 53 -13.86 8.05 0.64
C SER A 53 -14.40 7.20 -0.51
N GLU A 54 -14.04 5.93 -0.57
CA GLU A 54 -14.58 4.97 -1.54
C GLU A 54 -15.93 4.37 -1.08
N MET A 55 -16.33 4.65 0.16
CA MET A 55 -17.56 4.13 0.79
C MET A 55 -18.31 5.27 1.50
N ARG A 56 -18.90 6.19 0.72
CA ARG A 56 -19.43 7.47 1.22
C ARG A 56 -20.82 7.35 1.84
N ASN A 57 -21.59 6.35 1.43
CA ASN A 57 -22.97 6.19 1.82
C ASN A 57 -23.18 4.89 2.59
N LYS A 58 -24.21 4.86 3.41
CA LYS A 58 -24.66 3.61 4.03
C LYS A 58 -24.88 2.54 2.97
N GLY A 59 -24.26 1.36 3.17
CA GLY A 59 -24.31 0.22 2.28
C GLY A 59 -23.24 0.20 1.19
N ASP A 60 -22.46 1.27 1.01
CA ASP A 60 -21.27 1.23 0.15
C ASP A 60 -20.27 0.24 0.71
N TYR A 61 -19.58 -0.49 -0.15
CA TYR A 61 -18.65 -1.53 0.27
C TYR A 61 -17.41 -1.63 -0.63
N ARG A 62 -16.38 -2.29 -0.11
CA ARG A 62 -15.21 -2.74 -0.84
C ARG A 62 -14.87 -4.17 -0.48
N THR A 63 -14.35 -4.91 -1.45
CA THR A 63 -13.92 -6.29 -1.24
C THR A 63 -12.46 -6.44 -1.58
N THR A 64 -11.76 -7.29 -0.83
CA THR A 64 -10.39 -7.69 -1.11
C THR A 64 -10.15 -9.14 -0.71
N LYS A 65 -8.94 -9.62 -0.94
CA LYS A 65 -8.47 -10.90 -0.44
C LYS A 65 -7.33 -10.65 0.55
N ILE A 66 -7.47 -11.18 1.76
CA ILE A 66 -6.42 -11.18 2.79
C ILE A 66 -6.06 -12.65 3.05
N ALA A 67 -4.80 -12.99 2.88
CA ALA A 67 -4.36 -14.40 2.88
C ALA A 67 -5.20 -15.23 1.89
N ASP A 68 -5.83 -16.30 2.34
CA ASP A 68 -6.72 -17.14 1.53
C ASP A 68 -8.21 -16.75 1.64
N LYS A 69 -8.54 -15.73 2.44
CA LYS A 69 -9.91 -15.32 2.76
C LYS A 69 -10.36 -14.14 1.92
N ARG A 70 -11.61 -14.17 1.48
CA ARG A 70 -12.29 -13.00 0.92
C ARG A 70 -12.85 -12.17 2.06
N VAL A 71 -12.64 -10.86 1.99
CA VAL A 71 -13.07 -9.89 2.99
C VAL A 71 -13.88 -8.79 2.33
N ILE A 72 -14.89 -8.32 3.01
CA ILE A 72 -15.70 -7.18 2.64
C ILE A 72 -15.71 -6.16 3.77
N ALA A 73 -15.46 -4.89 3.46
CA ALA A 73 -15.70 -3.76 4.34
C ALA A 73 -16.96 -3.03 3.88
N ILE A 74 -17.82 -2.65 4.79
CA ILE A 74 -19.12 -2.04 4.52
C ILE A 74 -19.29 -0.80 5.39
N ASN A 75 -19.74 0.31 4.80
CA ASN A 75 -20.23 1.46 5.55
C ASN A 75 -21.63 1.13 6.07
N ILE A 76 -21.77 0.91 7.38
CA ILE A 76 -22.99 0.36 7.96
C ILE A 76 -24.09 1.39 8.23
N ASP A 77 -23.72 2.66 8.40
CA ASP A 77 -24.67 3.70 8.83
C ASP A 77 -24.45 5.08 8.14
N GLY A 78 -23.41 5.23 7.35
CA GLY A 78 -22.99 6.49 6.71
C GLY A 78 -21.69 7.08 7.31
N GLU A 79 -21.29 6.61 8.49
CA GLU A 79 -20.12 7.11 9.23
C GLU A 79 -19.15 5.99 9.60
N ASN A 80 -19.67 4.82 9.96
CA ASN A 80 -18.88 3.72 10.49
C ASN A 80 -18.69 2.59 9.47
N VAL A 81 -17.50 2.04 9.43
CA VAL A 81 -17.14 0.90 8.60
C VAL A 81 -16.92 -0.34 9.45
N GLN A 82 -17.48 -1.45 9.02
CA GLN A 82 -17.20 -2.77 9.57
C GLN A 82 -16.72 -3.72 8.48
N ALA A 83 -15.90 -4.68 8.86
CA ALA A 83 -15.39 -5.71 7.95
C ALA A 83 -15.89 -7.10 8.36
N TYR A 84 -16.06 -7.97 7.35
CA TYR A 84 -16.56 -9.33 7.51
C TYR A 84 -15.89 -10.28 6.52
N TYR A 85 -15.98 -11.57 6.77
CA TYR A 85 -15.69 -12.55 5.72
C TYR A 85 -16.72 -12.45 4.60
N ASN A 86 -16.27 -12.41 3.35
CA ASN A 86 -17.16 -12.34 2.19
C ASN A 86 -17.60 -13.77 1.78
N THR A 87 -18.56 -14.34 2.49
CA THR A 87 -19.09 -15.68 2.26
C THR A 87 -20.06 -15.77 1.09
N ASN A 88 -20.65 -14.63 0.67
CA ASN A 88 -21.68 -14.58 -0.37
C ASN A 88 -21.14 -14.29 -1.78
N ASP A 89 -19.82 -14.35 -1.99
CA ASP A 89 -19.20 -14.17 -3.30
C ASP A 89 -19.54 -12.82 -3.97
N ILE A 90 -19.72 -11.76 -3.18
CA ILE A 90 -19.94 -10.43 -3.73
C ILE A 90 -18.67 -10.02 -4.48
N ASP A 91 -18.78 -9.98 -5.78
CA ASP A 91 -17.69 -9.55 -6.63
C ASP A 91 -17.81 -8.04 -6.88
N TYR A 92 -16.72 -7.33 -6.61
CA TYR A 92 -16.56 -5.90 -6.90
C TYR A 92 -16.69 -5.53 -8.40
N ARG A 93 -16.88 -6.46 -9.29
CA ARG A 93 -16.95 -6.20 -10.75
C ARG A 93 -18.13 -5.35 -11.21
N SER A 94 -19.05 -4.99 -10.31
CA SER A 94 -20.10 -4.02 -10.64
C SER A 94 -19.57 -2.61 -10.46
N PRO A 95 -19.37 -1.82 -11.52
CA PRO A 95 -18.84 -0.46 -11.43
C PRO A 95 -19.80 0.55 -10.77
N ALA A 96 -21.00 0.14 -10.40
CA ALA A 96 -22.06 0.98 -9.85
C ALA A 96 -22.64 0.38 -8.56
N GLY A 97 -21.91 -0.48 -7.88
CA GLY A 97 -22.48 -1.29 -6.81
C GLY A 97 -22.75 -0.57 -5.52
N THR A 98 -23.78 0.25 -5.49
CA THR A 98 -24.50 0.51 -4.25
C THR A 98 -25.40 -0.70 -3.99
N ILE A 99 -24.90 -1.71 -3.31
CA ILE A 99 -25.75 -2.77 -2.79
C ILE A 99 -26.12 -2.35 -1.37
N THR A 100 -27.35 -1.99 -1.18
CA THR A 100 -27.93 -1.78 0.14
C THR A 100 -28.09 -3.15 0.79
N TYR A 101 -27.16 -3.51 1.67
CA TYR A 101 -27.19 -4.76 2.41
C TYR A 101 -27.90 -4.56 3.75
N ASP A 102 -29.20 -4.60 3.77
CA ASP A 102 -29.97 -4.62 5.04
C ASP A 102 -29.85 -5.96 5.79
N GLY A 103 -29.20 -6.97 5.22
CA GLY A 103 -29.13 -8.32 5.78
C GLY A 103 -27.76 -8.82 6.22
N TRP A 104 -26.70 -8.11 5.90
CA TRP A 104 -25.34 -8.65 6.08
C TRP A 104 -24.79 -8.52 7.51
N ALA A 105 -25.08 -7.43 8.15
CA ALA A 105 -24.53 -7.09 9.46
C ALA A 105 -25.14 -7.88 10.63
N THR A 106 -26.10 -8.78 10.41
CA THR A 106 -26.89 -9.35 11.48
C THR A 106 -26.55 -10.79 11.87
N THR A 107 -25.68 -11.49 11.12
CA THR A 107 -25.45 -12.93 11.32
C THR A 107 -24.01 -13.37 11.46
N GLU A 108 -23.02 -12.52 11.14
CA GLU A 108 -21.59 -12.87 11.23
C GLU A 108 -20.87 -11.95 12.22
N GLU A 109 -19.93 -12.52 12.97
CA GLU A 109 -19.03 -11.73 13.83
C GLU A 109 -18.16 -10.83 12.95
N PRO A 110 -18.07 -9.52 13.24
CA PRO A 110 -17.21 -8.62 12.50
C PRO A 110 -15.73 -8.94 12.73
N LEU A 111 -14.95 -8.75 11.70
CA LEU A 111 -13.48 -8.74 11.80
C LEU A 111 -13.02 -7.45 12.51
N HIS A 112 -11.85 -7.50 13.13
CA HIS A 112 -11.24 -6.28 13.65
C HIS A 112 -10.94 -5.31 12.51
N CYS A 113 -11.46 -4.09 12.63
CA CYS A 113 -11.41 -3.06 11.62
C CYS A 113 -11.18 -1.69 12.29
N GLU A 114 -10.21 -0.93 11.79
CA GLU A 114 -9.93 0.44 12.23
C GLU A 114 -9.81 1.37 11.01
N VAL A 115 -10.23 2.63 11.19
CA VAL A 115 -9.98 3.68 10.18
C VAL A 115 -8.92 4.63 10.72
N LYS A 116 -7.75 4.64 10.11
CA LYS A 116 -6.55 5.36 10.56
C LYS A 116 -5.74 5.91 9.38
N HIS A 117 -4.77 6.77 9.69
CA HIS A 117 -3.79 7.31 8.74
C HIS A 117 -4.46 7.89 7.48
N GLY A 118 -5.15 9.01 7.66
CA GLY A 118 -5.79 9.74 6.56
C GLY A 118 -7.05 9.10 6.01
N GLY A 119 -7.67 8.16 6.73
CA GLY A 119 -8.93 7.52 6.32
C GLY A 119 -8.77 6.16 5.66
N MET A 120 -7.60 5.53 5.82
CA MET A 120 -7.42 4.13 5.40
C MET A 120 -8.18 3.18 6.30
N VAL A 121 -8.86 2.22 5.70
CA VAL A 121 -9.58 1.14 6.37
C VAL A 121 -8.65 -0.05 6.53
N TRP A 122 -8.34 -0.38 7.77
CA TRP A 122 -7.44 -1.47 8.15
C TRP A 122 -8.22 -2.65 8.69
N VAL A 123 -7.86 -3.84 8.27
CA VAL A 123 -8.52 -5.08 8.69
C VAL A 123 -7.46 -6.12 9.06
N THR A 124 -7.72 -6.89 10.09
CA THR A 124 -6.93 -8.09 10.40
C THR A 124 -7.83 -9.31 10.51
N LEU A 125 -7.31 -10.48 10.12
CA LEU A 125 -7.99 -11.76 10.32
C LEU A 125 -7.64 -12.41 11.68
N ASP A 126 -6.71 -11.80 12.45
CA ASP A 126 -6.43 -12.26 13.81
C ASP A 126 -7.66 -12.02 14.68
N PRO A 127 -8.24 -13.06 15.28
CA PRO A 127 -9.39 -12.89 16.17
C PRO A 127 -9.03 -12.21 17.50
N ASN A 128 -7.74 -12.09 17.83
CA ASN A 128 -7.26 -11.49 19.08
C ASN A 128 -6.00 -10.64 18.81
N PRO A 129 -6.10 -9.56 18.01
CA PRO A 129 -4.95 -8.74 17.70
C PRO A 129 -4.37 -8.11 18.96
N THR A 130 -3.06 -8.25 19.16
CA THR A 130 -2.35 -7.74 20.34
C THR A 130 -1.93 -6.28 20.19
N MET A 131 -2.04 -5.71 19.00
CA MET A 131 -1.69 -4.34 18.65
C MET A 131 -2.84 -3.63 17.95
N SER A 132 -3.03 -2.35 18.21
CA SER A 132 -3.85 -1.46 17.36
C SER A 132 -3.12 -1.18 16.04
N VAL A 133 -3.80 -0.57 15.08
CA VAL A 133 -3.15 -0.11 13.83
C VAL A 133 -1.98 0.83 14.12
N GLU A 134 -2.14 1.77 15.04
CA GLU A 134 -1.10 2.71 15.44
C GLU A 134 0.15 2.03 16.00
N GLN A 135 -0.06 1.04 16.88
CA GLN A 135 1.03 0.24 17.41
C GLN A 135 1.69 -0.63 16.34
N TRP A 136 0.90 -1.15 15.40
CA TRP A 136 1.39 -1.93 14.28
C TRP A 136 2.29 -1.10 13.36
N THR A 137 1.85 0.10 12.98
CA THR A 137 2.60 1.00 12.08
C THR A 137 3.83 1.64 12.73
N ALA A 138 3.92 1.61 14.07
CA ALA A 138 5.11 1.94 14.87
C ALA A 138 5.72 3.31 14.57
N GLY A 139 4.91 4.31 14.18
CA GLY A 139 5.37 5.67 13.84
C GLY A 139 5.90 5.82 12.41
N ALA A 140 5.79 4.80 11.56
CA ALA A 140 6.25 4.91 10.17
C ALA A 140 5.55 6.03 9.37
N PHE A 141 4.33 6.43 9.77
CA PHE A 141 3.57 7.51 9.16
C PHE A 141 3.91 8.92 9.68
N ASP A 142 4.65 9.06 10.76
CA ASP A 142 4.90 10.37 11.41
C ASP A 142 5.41 11.43 10.44
N CYS A 143 6.20 11.00 9.44
CA CYS A 143 6.76 11.91 8.43
C CYS A 143 5.73 12.59 7.53
N ILE A 144 4.52 12.01 7.39
CA ILE A 144 3.45 12.52 6.53
C ILE A 144 2.11 12.69 7.27
N GLU A 145 2.00 12.28 8.52
CA GLU A 145 0.75 12.25 9.28
C GLU A 145 0.10 13.63 9.37
N SER A 146 0.89 14.69 9.59
CA SER A 146 0.40 16.07 9.63
C SER A 146 -0.30 16.50 8.33
N ALA A 147 0.01 15.88 7.21
CA ALA A 147 -0.62 16.18 5.93
C ALA A 147 -1.86 15.30 5.68
N ILE A 148 -1.81 14.04 6.06
CA ILE A 148 -2.88 13.08 5.75
C ILE A 148 -4.02 13.12 6.78
N ASP A 149 -3.76 13.36 8.05
CA ASP A 149 -4.78 13.35 9.11
C ASP A 149 -5.46 14.70 9.34
N THR A 150 -4.76 15.81 9.02
CA THR A 150 -5.34 17.15 9.19
C THR A 150 -6.37 17.50 8.11
N TYR A 151 -6.29 16.90 6.95
CA TYR A 151 -7.13 17.22 5.81
C TYR A 151 -7.82 15.96 5.29
N GLU A 152 -9.11 16.07 5.03
CA GLU A 152 -9.85 14.98 4.43
C GLU A 152 -9.33 14.65 3.03
N MET A 153 -8.79 13.46 2.90
CA MET A 153 -8.31 12.94 1.63
C MET A 153 -9.45 12.27 0.86
N GLU A 154 -9.31 12.24 -0.45
CA GLU A 154 -10.29 11.66 -1.34
C GLU A 154 -9.61 10.90 -2.48
N VAL A 155 -9.99 9.64 -2.68
CA VAL A 155 -9.54 8.86 -3.83
C VAL A 155 -10.17 9.40 -5.09
N PHE A 156 -9.36 9.83 -6.05
CA PHE A 156 -9.82 10.25 -7.37
C PHE A 156 -9.40 9.28 -8.49
N HIS A 157 -8.42 8.43 -8.21
CA HIS A 157 -7.92 7.45 -9.17
C HIS A 157 -7.82 6.07 -8.51
N TYR A 158 -8.28 5.07 -9.22
CA TYR A 158 -8.15 3.68 -8.81
C TYR A 158 -7.92 2.79 -10.03
N HIS A 159 -6.91 1.96 -9.95
CA HIS A 159 -6.75 0.84 -10.87
C HIS A 159 -6.06 -0.32 -10.18
N LYS A 160 -6.09 -1.47 -10.82
CA LYS A 160 -5.39 -2.65 -10.34
C LYS A 160 -4.71 -3.40 -11.48
N ALA A 161 -3.60 -4.02 -11.16
CA ALA A 161 -2.81 -4.82 -12.08
C ALA A 161 -2.43 -6.15 -11.44
N VAL A 162 -2.42 -7.20 -12.26
CA VAL A 162 -1.86 -8.49 -11.88
C VAL A 162 -0.48 -8.59 -12.50
N ILE A 163 0.54 -8.78 -11.66
CA ILE A 163 1.94 -8.84 -12.06
C ILE A 163 2.51 -10.21 -11.73
N ASN A 164 3.30 -10.76 -12.65
CA ASN A 164 3.97 -12.04 -12.46
C ASN A 164 5.29 -11.83 -11.70
N THR A 165 5.18 -11.61 -10.40
CA THR A 165 6.30 -11.42 -9.47
C THR A 165 5.93 -11.92 -8.08
N ASN A 166 6.93 -12.04 -7.20
CA ASN A 166 6.71 -12.26 -5.78
C ASN A 166 6.46 -10.92 -5.07
N TYR A 167 5.61 -10.91 -4.05
CA TYR A 167 5.28 -9.68 -3.31
C TYR A 167 6.50 -9.06 -2.60
N LYS A 168 7.46 -9.87 -2.15
CA LYS A 168 8.69 -9.39 -1.51
C LYS A 168 9.58 -8.63 -2.47
N LEU A 169 9.62 -9.02 -3.76
CA LEU A 169 10.34 -8.26 -4.78
C LEU A 169 9.73 -6.87 -5.01
N TRP A 170 8.43 -6.71 -4.79
CA TRP A 170 7.82 -5.38 -4.81
C TRP A 170 8.34 -4.50 -3.66
N HIS A 171 8.46 -5.06 -2.45
CA HIS A 171 9.07 -4.37 -1.32
C HIS A 171 10.56 -4.09 -1.55
N ASP A 172 11.31 -5.08 -2.01
CA ASP A 172 12.73 -4.91 -2.32
C ASP A 172 12.92 -3.74 -3.29
N THR A 173 12.10 -3.65 -4.34
CA THR A 173 12.11 -2.56 -5.32
C THR A 173 11.84 -1.19 -4.67
N ASN A 174 10.91 -1.10 -3.73
CA ASN A 174 10.63 0.14 -3.03
C ASN A 174 11.74 0.55 -2.05
N SER A 175 12.54 -0.38 -1.59
CA SER A 175 13.55 -0.13 -0.54
C SER A 175 14.98 0.00 -1.07
N GLU A 176 15.30 -0.51 -2.27
CA GLU A 176 16.68 -0.59 -2.75
C GLU A 176 17.14 0.62 -3.57
N PHE A 177 16.28 1.24 -4.34
CA PHE A 177 16.53 2.42 -5.19
C PHE A 177 17.60 2.26 -6.29
N TYR A 178 18.17 1.09 -6.49
CA TYR A 178 19.16 0.85 -7.57
C TYR A 178 18.56 0.96 -8.96
N HIS A 179 17.25 0.71 -9.09
CA HIS A 179 16.52 0.83 -10.35
C HIS A 179 16.08 2.27 -10.67
N ASP A 180 16.18 3.21 -9.74
CA ASP A 180 15.65 4.58 -9.90
C ASP A 180 16.23 5.30 -11.13
N PHE A 181 17.48 5.00 -11.50
CA PHE A 181 18.09 5.55 -12.71
C PHE A 181 17.43 5.04 -14.01
N MET A 182 16.64 3.97 -13.96
CA MET A 182 15.87 3.49 -15.11
C MET A 182 14.66 4.37 -15.39
N HIS A 183 14.10 5.03 -14.34
CA HIS A 183 12.99 5.94 -14.50
C HIS A 183 13.42 7.26 -15.13
N TYR A 184 12.83 7.60 -16.26
CA TYR A 184 13.12 8.85 -16.96
C TYR A 184 12.89 10.08 -16.06
N PHE A 185 11.75 10.08 -15.37
CA PHE A 185 11.37 11.14 -14.45
C PHE A 185 12.44 11.40 -13.37
N ASN A 186 12.94 10.35 -12.73
CA ASN A 186 13.94 10.49 -11.68
C ASN A 186 15.29 11.01 -12.24
N ARG A 187 15.65 10.64 -13.47
CA ARG A 187 16.86 11.15 -14.11
C ARG A 187 16.81 12.64 -14.39
N VAL A 188 15.61 13.17 -14.67
CA VAL A 188 15.43 14.59 -15.01
C VAL A 188 15.28 15.45 -13.75
N SER A 189 14.53 14.99 -12.77
CA SER A 189 14.06 15.84 -11.66
C SER A 189 14.51 15.39 -10.27
N GLY A 190 15.00 14.17 -10.10
CA GLY A 190 15.16 13.55 -8.79
C GLY A 190 16.60 13.40 -8.29
N PHE A 191 17.60 13.31 -9.16
CA PHE A 191 18.97 12.98 -8.76
C PHE A 191 19.77 14.24 -8.38
N ASN A 192 19.67 14.61 -7.13
CA ASN A 192 20.42 15.68 -6.50
C ASN A 192 21.19 15.17 -5.27
N ASP A 193 21.92 16.06 -4.59
CA ASP A 193 22.73 15.68 -3.42
C ASP A 193 21.85 15.13 -2.27
N GLU A 194 20.66 15.64 -2.07
CA GLU A 194 19.71 15.13 -1.05
C GLU A 194 19.25 13.72 -1.39
N TYR A 195 18.99 13.43 -2.66
CA TYR A 195 18.64 12.09 -3.12
C TYR A 195 19.74 11.08 -2.75
N PHE A 196 21.00 11.40 -3.00
CA PHE A 196 22.12 10.51 -2.67
C PHE A 196 22.39 10.41 -1.16
N ALA A 197 21.99 11.42 -0.40
CA ALA A 197 22.15 11.46 1.05
C ALA A 197 20.97 10.81 1.81
N ARG A 198 19.88 10.43 1.11
CA ARG A 198 18.69 9.85 1.73
C ARG A 198 19.01 8.56 2.46
N LYS A 199 18.19 8.27 3.46
CA LYS A 199 18.34 7.08 4.31
C LYS A 199 17.01 6.33 4.39
N ASN A 200 17.10 5.01 4.43
CA ASN A 200 16.00 4.17 4.87
C ASN A 200 15.97 4.18 6.40
N ILE A 201 14.85 4.53 6.97
CA ILE A 201 14.61 4.61 8.41
C ILE A 201 13.74 3.42 8.79
N PRO A 202 14.31 2.39 9.45
CA PRO A 202 13.55 1.22 9.86
C PRO A 202 12.70 1.52 11.10
N PHE A 203 11.53 0.91 11.16
CA PHE A 203 10.62 0.88 12.29
C PHE A 203 10.36 -0.55 12.72
N ASP A 204 9.77 -0.71 13.90
CA ASP A 204 9.34 -2.03 14.36
C ASP A 204 8.34 -2.65 13.36
N ASN A 205 8.13 -3.95 13.48
CA ASN A 205 7.24 -4.75 12.61
C ASN A 205 7.67 -4.81 11.12
N GLY A 206 8.91 -4.41 10.80
CA GLY A 206 9.46 -4.50 9.45
C GLY A 206 9.07 -3.34 8.52
N HIS A 207 8.58 -2.25 9.07
CA HIS A 207 8.25 -1.06 8.29
C HIS A 207 9.48 -0.19 8.04
N VAL A 208 9.43 0.59 6.97
CA VAL A 208 10.49 1.51 6.57
C VAL A 208 9.86 2.80 6.08
N ASN A 209 10.44 3.94 6.41
CA ASN A 209 10.24 5.13 5.62
C ASN A 209 11.57 5.61 5.01
N VAL A 210 11.45 6.40 3.98
CA VAL A 210 12.62 7.01 3.33
C VAL A 210 12.67 8.46 3.75
N SER A 211 13.84 8.90 4.22
CA SER A 211 14.03 10.31 4.54
C SER A 211 13.69 11.18 3.32
N SER A 212 12.96 12.26 3.56
CA SER A 212 12.53 13.16 2.49
C SER A 212 13.72 13.78 1.76
N PHE A 213 13.51 14.11 0.50
CA PHE A 213 14.42 14.91 -0.30
C PHE A 213 13.65 15.80 -1.27
N THR A 214 14.27 16.91 -1.67
CA THR A 214 13.67 17.83 -2.63
C THR A 214 13.80 17.28 -4.05
N VAL A 215 12.70 17.37 -4.82
CA VAL A 215 12.67 16.99 -6.24
C VAL A 215 12.48 18.25 -7.08
N ASN A 216 13.34 18.45 -8.09
CA ASN A 216 13.28 19.60 -9.00
C ASN A 216 12.20 19.41 -10.06
N TYR A 217 10.95 19.49 -9.64
CA TYR A 217 9.81 19.23 -10.53
C TYR A 217 9.69 20.24 -11.66
N GLU A 218 10.15 21.47 -11.47
CA GLU A 218 10.19 22.52 -12.48
C GLU A 218 11.05 22.18 -13.70
N GLU A 219 11.99 21.24 -13.56
CA GLU A 219 12.77 20.70 -14.69
C GLU A 219 11.97 19.69 -15.53
N TYR A 220 10.76 19.36 -15.11
CA TYR A 220 9.90 18.41 -15.80
C TYR A 220 8.69 19.12 -16.40
N GLU A 221 8.58 19.11 -17.72
CA GLU A 221 7.54 19.81 -18.46
C GLU A 221 6.13 19.50 -17.92
N GLY A 222 5.37 20.54 -17.61
CA GLY A 222 4.00 20.47 -17.12
C GLY A 222 3.89 20.31 -15.59
N PHE A 223 4.95 20.61 -14.84
CA PHE A 223 4.99 20.57 -13.37
C PHE A 223 5.31 21.91 -12.71
N ASP A 224 5.35 22.97 -13.47
CA ASP A 224 5.66 24.34 -13.03
C ASP A 224 4.65 24.89 -11.99
N ASP A 225 3.41 24.43 -12.01
CA ASP A 225 2.35 24.80 -11.05
C ASP A 225 2.33 23.92 -9.77
N ARG A 226 3.27 22.98 -9.62
CA ARG A 226 3.22 21.94 -8.60
C ARG A 226 3.40 22.44 -7.17
N GLY A 227 4.24 23.44 -6.97
CA GLY A 227 4.52 23.99 -5.65
C GLY A 227 3.27 24.58 -4.97
N GLU A 228 2.35 25.12 -5.74
CA GLU A 228 1.10 25.73 -5.25
C GLU A 228 0.10 24.69 -4.73
N LEU A 229 0.20 23.46 -5.24
CA LEU A 229 -0.69 22.34 -4.88
C LEU A 229 -0.03 21.29 -3.98
N SER A 230 1.08 21.62 -3.34
CA SER A 230 1.69 20.73 -2.36
C SER A 230 0.71 20.36 -1.25
N PHE A 231 0.86 19.16 -0.70
CA PHE A 231 0.04 18.76 0.43
C PHE A 231 0.31 19.67 1.63
N PRO A 232 -0.75 20.08 2.35
CA PRO A 232 -0.62 20.98 3.49
C PRO A 232 0.31 20.40 4.58
N ASN A 233 0.97 21.30 5.31
CA ASN A 233 1.89 20.97 6.41
C ASN A 233 3.16 20.20 6.00
N LEU A 234 3.40 20.01 4.71
CA LEU A 234 4.66 19.48 4.20
C LEU A 234 5.37 20.53 3.34
N PRO A 235 6.70 20.58 3.35
CA PRO A 235 7.44 21.42 2.44
C PRO A 235 7.09 21.12 0.99
N PRO A 236 7.01 22.13 0.12
CA PRO A 236 6.74 21.92 -1.30
C PRO A 236 7.86 21.09 -1.95
N ASN A 237 7.51 20.39 -3.02
CA ASN A 237 8.44 19.60 -3.83
C ASN A 237 9.20 18.49 -3.08
N GLN A 238 8.80 18.17 -1.85
CA GLN A 238 9.36 17.05 -1.12
C GLN A 238 8.77 15.72 -1.60
N TRP A 239 9.63 14.73 -1.59
CA TRP A 239 9.27 13.33 -1.79
C TRP A 239 9.31 12.58 -0.47
N TYR A 240 8.28 11.80 -0.20
CA TYR A 240 8.16 10.93 0.96
C TYR A 240 7.73 9.54 0.52
N MET A 241 8.24 8.52 1.16
CA MET A 241 7.76 7.16 0.99
C MET A 241 7.70 6.44 2.34
N VAL A 242 6.59 5.78 2.58
CA VAL A 242 6.37 4.87 3.71
C VAL A 242 6.08 3.50 3.12
N ASP A 243 6.92 2.52 3.43
CA ASP A 243 6.77 1.15 2.99
C ASP A 243 6.43 0.27 4.20
N LEU A 244 5.24 -0.31 4.19
CA LEU A 244 4.71 -1.10 5.28
C LEU A 244 4.74 -2.58 4.92
N PHE A 245 5.48 -3.34 5.69
CA PHE A 245 5.42 -4.79 5.62
C PHE A 245 3.99 -5.27 5.98
N PRO A 246 3.40 -6.26 5.31
CA PRO A 246 3.98 -7.06 4.24
C PRO A 246 3.61 -6.61 2.82
N GLY A 247 2.84 -5.55 2.62
CA GLY A 247 2.39 -5.25 1.27
C GLY A 247 1.67 -3.92 1.08
N PHE A 248 2.19 -2.84 1.66
CA PHE A 248 1.59 -1.54 1.46
C PHE A 248 2.63 -0.43 1.35
N ASN A 249 2.47 0.43 0.36
CA ASN A 249 3.35 1.56 0.14
C ASN A 249 2.55 2.84 0.01
N PHE A 250 3.00 3.91 0.67
CA PHE A 250 2.57 5.28 0.45
C PHE A 250 3.70 6.08 -0.20
N ASN A 251 3.40 6.74 -1.28
CA ASN A 251 4.35 7.55 -2.01
C ASN A 251 3.75 8.93 -2.25
N LEU A 252 4.33 9.95 -1.63
CA LEU A 252 3.91 11.34 -1.75
C LEU A 252 5.00 12.10 -2.50
N ARG A 253 4.60 12.77 -3.58
CA ARG A 253 5.48 13.54 -4.45
C ARG A 253 4.89 14.93 -4.69
N GLY A 254 5.16 15.86 -3.77
CA GLY A 254 4.64 17.24 -3.85
C GLY A 254 3.11 17.28 -3.87
N SER A 255 2.53 17.51 -5.03
CA SER A 255 1.07 17.60 -5.24
C SER A 255 0.37 16.26 -5.49
N ALA A 256 1.10 15.18 -5.73
CA ALA A 256 0.56 13.88 -6.04
C ALA A 256 0.85 12.87 -4.93
N TYR A 257 -0.17 12.13 -4.56
CA TYR A 257 -0.10 11.10 -3.52
C TYR A 257 -0.72 9.81 -4.02
N ARG A 258 -0.02 8.69 -3.81
CA ARG A 258 -0.47 7.36 -4.20
C ARG A 258 -0.22 6.35 -3.09
N SER A 259 -1.14 5.41 -2.92
CA SER A 259 -0.90 4.19 -2.18
C SER A 259 -0.97 2.98 -3.10
N ASP A 260 -0.15 1.97 -2.79
CA ASP A 260 -0.09 0.70 -3.48
C ASP A 260 -0.34 -0.41 -2.45
N ALA A 261 -1.43 -1.15 -2.61
CA ALA A 261 -1.76 -2.30 -1.76
C ALA A 261 -1.47 -3.60 -2.54
N VAL A 262 -0.66 -4.46 -1.98
CA VAL A 262 -0.16 -5.69 -2.62
C VAL A 262 -0.83 -6.91 -2.00
N THR A 263 -1.58 -7.65 -2.80
CA THR A 263 -2.20 -8.91 -2.41
C THR A 263 -1.49 -10.08 -3.11
N PRO A 264 -0.79 -10.95 -2.39
CA PRO A 264 -0.18 -12.14 -2.98
C PRO A 264 -1.25 -13.12 -3.49
N LEU A 265 -1.17 -13.49 -4.76
CA LEU A 265 -2.04 -14.50 -5.38
C LEU A 265 -1.36 -15.87 -5.51
N GLY A 266 -0.07 -15.91 -5.29
CA GLY A 266 0.79 -17.08 -5.39
C GLY A 266 2.25 -16.68 -5.19
N PRO A 267 3.19 -17.62 -5.15
CA PRO A 267 4.60 -17.29 -4.96
C PRO A 267 5.18 -16.41 -6.06
N ASN A 268 4.61 -16.47 -7.27
CA ASN A 268 5.08 -15.72 -8.44
C ASN A 268 3.98 -14.84 -9.06
N LYS A 269 3.01 -14.41 -8.26
CA LYS A 269 1.89 -13.63 -8.78
C LYS A 269 1.30 -12.74 -7.70
N VAL A 270 1.14 -11.47 -8.00
CA VAL A 270 0.53 -10.47 -7.12
C VAL A 270 -0.57 -9.69 -7.82
N LEU A 271 -1.57 -9.29 -7.07
CA LEU A 271 -2.48 -8.22 -7.42
C LEU A 271 -1.99 -6.96 -6.70
N ILE A 272 -1.85 -5.87 -7.43
CA ILE A 272 -1.55 -4.55 -6.85
C ILE A 272 -2.72 -3.62 -7.14
N GLU A 273 -3.20 -2.96 -6.11
CA GLU A 273 -4.25 -1.96 -6.18
C GLU A 273 -3.65 -0.59 -5.91
N PHE A 274 -3.77 0.29 -6.89
CA PHE A 274 -3.23 1.64 -6.86
C PHE A 274 -4.33 2.66 -6.62
N ARG A 275 -4.12 3.56 -5.65
CA ARG A 275 -5.04 4.66 -5.34
C ARG A 275 -4.31 5.98 -5.39
N GLY A 276 -4.82 6.90 -6.23
CA GLY A 276 -4.37 8.29 -6.29
C GLY A 276 -5.30 9.18 -5.46
N TYR A 277 -4.73 10.10 -4.70
CA TYR A 277 -5.45 10.92 -3.73
C TYR A 277 -5.32 12.42 -4.02
N GLY A 278 -6.40 13.14 -3.79
CA GLY A 278 -6.47 14.58 -3.64
C GLY A 278 -7.08 14.96 -2.30
N LEU A 279 -7.31 16.25 -2.10
CA LEU A 279 -7.99 16.76 -0.93
C LEU A 279 -9.48 16.96 -1.26
N LYS A 280 -10.36 16.63 -0.34
CA LYS A 280 -11.81 16.82 -0.52
C LYS A 280 -12.17 18.29 -0.80
N LYS A 281 -11.37 19.22 -0.28
CA LYS A 281 -11.51 20.68 -0.49
C LYS A 281 -10.98 21.19 -1.83
N ASP A 282 -10.28 20.35 -2.63
CA ASP A 282 -9.75 20.78 -3.93
C ASP A 282 -10.87 21.37 -4.78
N THR A 283 -10.63 22.53 -5.40
CA THR A 283 -11.48 23.03 -6.48
C THR A 283 -11.43 22.09 -7.69
N PRO A 284 -12.35 22.18 -8.64
CA PRO A 284 -12.29 21.36 -9.86
C PRO A 284 -10.96 21.54 -10.63
N GLU A 285 -10.41 22.75 -10.66
CA GLU A 285 -9.15 23.08 -11.32
C GLU A 285 -7.96 22.45 -10.59
N GLU A 286 -7.89 22.60 -9.28
CA GLU A 286 -6.86 21.98 -8.44
C GLU A 286 -6.90 20.44 -8.57
N ARG A 287 -8.11 19.87 -8.56
CA ARG A 287 -8.28 18.44 -8.76
C ARG A 287 -7.77 17.97 -10.14
N GLN A 288 -8.05 18.71 -11.21
CA GLN A 288 -7.53 18.39 -12.55
C GLN A 288 -6.00 18.48 -12.60
N THR A 289 -5.41 19.45 -11.94
CA THR A 289 -3.95 19.59 -11.83
C THR A 289 -3.33 18.41 -11.07
N ARG A 290 -3.94 17.97 -9.94
CA ARG A 290 -3.47 16.77 -9.22
C ARG A 290 -3.57 15.51 -10.08
N ILE A 291 -4.65 15.34 -10.83
CA ILE A 291 -4.82 14.22 -11.76
C ILE A 291 -3.75 14.24 -12.84
N LYS A 292 -3.47 15.41 -13.42
CA LYS A 292 -2.39 15.59 -14.41
C LYS A 292 -1.04 15.17 -13.84
N HIS A 293 -0.69 15.66 -12.65
CA HIS A 293 0.59 15.33 -12.00
C HIS A 293 0.67 13.85 -11.64
N HIS A 294 -0.39 13.28 -11.06
CA HIS A 294 -0.46 11.85 -10.75
C HIS A 294 -0.23 11.01 -12.01
N ASN A 295 -0.93 11.32 -13.10
CA ASN A 295 -0.82 10.56 -14.35
C ASN A 295 0.54 10.73 -15.03
N SER A 296 1.19 11.87 -14.88
CA SER A 296 2.53 12.10 -15.43
C SER A 296 3.62 11.35 -14.66
N ILE A 297 3.44 11.14 -13.34
CA ILE A 297 4.40 10.39 -12.52
C ILE A 297 4.17 8.87 -12.63
N TRP A 298 2.90 8.44 -12.55
CA TRP A 298 2.50 7.05 -12.44
C TRP A 298 1.49 6.61 -13.51
N GLY A 299 1.31 7.40 -14.54
CA GLY A 299 0.45 7.09 -15.66
C GLY A 299 0.91 5.88 -16.47
N PRO A 300 0.26 5.57 -17.57
CA PRO A 300 0.61 4.39 -18.35
C PRO A 300 2.07 4.47 -18.78
N VAL A 301 2.89 3.76 -18.06
CA VAL A 301 4.29 3.49 -18.36
C VAL A 301 4.36 2.09 -18.93
#